data_4642822079aebce78167d25df15ca02d
#
_entry.id   4642822079aebce78167d25df15ca02d
#
_cell.length_a   1.000
_cell.length_b   1.000
_cell.length_c   1.000
_cell.angle_alpha   90.00
_cell.angle_beta   90.00
_cell.angle_gamma   90.00
#
_symmetry.space_group_name_H-M   'P 1'
#
loop_
_entity.id
_entity.type
_entity.pdbx_description
1 polymer ?
#
loop_
_entity_poly.entity_id
_entity_poly.type
_entity_poly.pdbx_seq_one_letter_code
_entity_poly.pdbx_strand_id
1 'polypeptide(L)'
;KPNPAFALGYYHCVGARTAFHASEQTKNFASGSNKAGEWKPVKIQRNVENASLHPSEFCPQRLVKPSTIPPMLREARKVGKVIHAEYLEQDTMKDGIDAYFFDAANSNSILAAAADELLKGEKKLTIPANTKLRLLVDLKDYYCAFVSLNTSNGAESKISVYWSEGLYLKSESIWDQSKGNRNEYDGKQFRGLGDWFYPDGAKNTLMETV
;
A
#
# COMPACT_ATOMS: atom_id res chain seq x y z
N LYS A 1 -17.28 -10.32 -5.17
CA LYS A 1 -17.18 -10.87 -3.80
C LYS A 1 -15.70 -10.91 -3.45
N PRO A 2 -15.31 -10.49 -2.24
CA PRO A 2 -13.94 -10.74 -1.79
C PRO A 2 -13.66 -12.24 -1.91
N ASN A 3 -12.53 -12.60 -2.49
CA ASN A 3 -12.11 -13.99 -2.52
C ASN A 3 -11.72 -14.41 -1.10
N PRO A 4 -12.42 -15.35 -0.45
CA PRO A 4 -12.13 -15.74 0.93
C PRO A 4 -10.75 -16.37 1.10
N ALA A 5 -10.09 -16.80 0.00
CA ALA A 5 -8.71 -17.28 0.05
C ALA A 5 -7.68 -16.18 0.37
N PHE A 6 -8.07 -14.92 0.30
CA PHE A 6 -7.21 -13.76 0.56
C PHE A 6 -7.66 -12.99 1.80
N ALA A 7 -7.84 -13.69 2.92
CA ALA A 7 -8.01 -13.01 4.21
C ALA A 7 -6.72 -12.27 4.58
N LEU A 8 -6.63 -11.00 4.17
CA LEU A 8 -5.43 -10.17 4.34
C LEU A 8 -5.25 -9.62 5.76
N GLY A 9 -6.10 -10.03 6.66
CA GLY A 9 -6.18 -9.42 7.98
C GLY A 9 -6.83 -8.03 7.93
N TYR A 10 -7.21 -7.57 9.09
CA TYR A 10 -7.93 -6.31 9.27
C TYR A 10 -7.31 -5.52 10.42
N TYR A 11 -7.15 -4.23 10.21
CA TYR A 11 -6.79 -3.31 11.27
C TYR A 11 -7.79 -2.16 11.30
N HIS A 12 -8.55 -2.05 12.37
CA HIS A 12 -9.72 -1.18 12.47
C HIS A 12 -9.45 0.31 12.23
N CYS A 13 -8.22 0.76 12.46
CA CYS A 13 -7.86 2.18 12.28
C CYS A 13 -7.53 2.55 10.83
N VAL A 14 -7.13 1.59 10.00
CA VAL A 14 -6.70 1.85 8.61
C VAL A 14 -7.50 1.06 7.56
N GLY A 15 -8.48 0.29 8.02
CA GLY A 15 -9.33 -0.52 7.14
C GLY A 15 -8.71 -1.83 6.68
N ALA A 16 -9.32 -2.44 5.67
CA ALA A 16 -8.85 -3.69 5.10
C ALA A 16 -7.67 -3.45 4.18
N ARG A 17 -6.72 -4.38 4.20
CA ARG A 17 -5.62 -4.40 3.23
C ARG A 17 -6.11 -4.87 1.87
N THR A 18 -5.43 -4.48 0.82
CA THR A 18 -5.76 -4.82 -0.55
C THR A 18 -4.75 -5.81 -1.12
N ALA A 19 -5.24 -6.86 -1.80
CA ALA A 19 -4.46 -7.65 -2.73
C ALA A 19 -4.97 -7.35 -4.14
N PHE A 20 -4.18 -6.62 -4.89
CA PHE A 20 -4.54 -6.20 -6.24
C PHE A 20 -3.95 -7.17 -7.26
N HIS A 21 -4.82 -7.90 -7.96
CA HIS A 21 -4.46 -8.80 -9.03
C HIS A 21 -4.75 -8.13 -10.38
N ALA A 22 -3.71 -7.75 -11.10
CA ALA A 22 -3.85 -7.05 -12.37
C ALA A 22 -4.59 -7.87 -13.43
N SER A 23 -4.45 -9.20 -13.41
CA SER A 23 -5.15 -10.11 -14.31
C SER A 23 -6.68 -10.12 -14.10
N GLU A 24 -7.14 -9.78 -12.89
CA GLU A 24 -8.57 -9.75 -12.54
C GLU A 24 -9.17 -8.33 -12.66
N GLN A 25 -8.34 -7.35 -12.97
CA GLN A 25 -8.80 -5.97 -13.10
C GLN A 25 -9.74 -5.80 -14.29
N THR A 26 -10.88 -5.18 -14.04
CA THR A 26 -11.79 -4.76 -15.10
C THR A 26 -11.19 -3.59 -15.87
N LYS A 27 -10.62 -3.88 -17.04
CA LYS A 27 -10.04 -2.86 -17.91
C LYS A 27 -11.10 -1.88 -18.40
N ASN A 28 -10.74 -0.61 -18.53
CA ASN A 28 -11.62 0.46 -19.01
C ASN A 28 -12.90 0.65 -18.19
N PHE A 29 -12.88 0.33 -16.91
CA PHE A 29 -14.02 0.53 -16.02
C PHE A 29 -14.52 1.98 -16.04
N ALA A 30 -13.61 2.93 -15.87
CA ALA A 30 -13.95 4.36 -15.82
C ALA A 30 -14.52 4.92 -17.12
N SER A 31 -14.17 4.34 -18.27
CA SER A 31 -14.71 4.74 -19.58
C SER A 31 -16.03 4.08 -19.95
N GLY A 32 -16.49 3.12 -19.14
CA GLY A 32 -17.70 2.34 -19.43
C GLY A 32 -17.60 1.42 -20.65
N SER A 33 -16.43 1.32 -21.28
CA SER A 33 -16.22 0.53 -22.50
C SER A 33 -15.81 -0.91 -22.22
N ASN A 34 -15.87 -1.35 -20.98
CA ASN A 34 -15.54 -2.72 -20.62
C ASN A 34 -16.70 -3.67 -20.97
N LYS A 35 -16.36 -4.82 -21.50
CA LYS A 35 -17.29 -5.95 -21.69
C LYS A 35 -17.07 -7.04 -20.64
N ALA A 36 -16.26 -6.77 -19.63
CA ALA A 36 -15.84 -7.78 -18.68
C ALA A 36 -16.92 -8.01 -17.61
N GLY A 37 -17.26 -9.26 -17.43
CA GLY A 37 -17.99 -9.75 -16.28
C GLY A 37 -19.51 -9.69 -16.38
N GLU A 38 -20.14 -10.52 -15.61
CA GLU A 38 -21.59 -10.47 -15.35
C GLU A 38 -21.86 -9.39 -14.28
N TRP A 39 -22.14 -8.19 -14.72
CA TRP A 39 -22.59 -7.12 -13.82
C TRP A 39 -24.00 -7.45 -13.33
N LYS A 40 -24.17 -7.49 -12.03
CA LYS A 40 -25.50 -7.64 -11.42
C LYS A 40 -26.01 -6.27 -10.97
N PRO A 41 -27.31 -6.02 -11.07
CA PRO A 41 -27.89 -4.81 -10.50
C PRO A 41 -27.52 -4.64 -9.03
N VAL A 42 -27.22 -3.42 -8.65
CA VAL A 42 -26.94 -3.09 -7.24
C VAL A 42 -28.20 -3.32 -6.42
N LYS A 43 -28.06 -4.05 -5.33
CA LYS A 43 -29.15 -4.17 -4.36
C LYS A 43 -29.09 -2.96 -3.44
N ILE A 44 -30.09 -2.10 -3.55
CA ILE A 44 -30.29 -1.00 -2.60
C ILE A 44 -30.70 -1.60 -1.26
N GLN A 45 -29.84 -1.48 -0.27
CA GLN A 45 -30.16 -1.99 1.07
C GLN A 45 -31.01 -1.00 1.85
N ARG A 46 -30.73 0.29 1.73
CA ARG A 46 -31.44 1.39 2.40
C ARG A 46 -31.17 2.73 1.70
N ASN A 47 -32.15 3.60 1.76
CA ASN A 47 -32.00 4.97 1.32
C ASN A 47 -31.19 5.77 2.36
N VAL A 48 -30.47 6.76 1.87
CA VAL A 48 -29.79 7.76 2.71
C VAL A 48 -30.81 8.80 3.11
N GLU A 49 -30.83 9.17 4.38
CA GLU A 49 -31.75 10.17 4.93
C GLU A 49 -30.97 11.40 5.42
N ASN A 50 -31.66 12.54 5.40
CA ASN A 50 -31.09 13.78 5.88
C ASN A 50 -31.08 13.80 7.43
N ALA A 51 -29.94 14.03 8.03
CA ALA A 51 -29.73 14.02 9.47
C ALA A 51 -30.56 15.09 10.21
N SER A 52 -30.92 16.19 9.53
CA SER A 52 -31.75 17.23 10.11
C SER A 52 -33.21 16.85 10.26
N LEU A 53 -33.68 15.85 9.51
CA LEU A 53 -35.07 15.37 9.55
C LEU A 53 -35.25 14.22 10.54
N HIS A 54 -34.22 13.42 10.77
CA HIS A 54 -34.25 12.24 11.62
C HIS A 54 -33.04 12.19 12.55
N PRO A 55 -33.04 12.95 13.64
CA PRO A 55 -31.97 12.90 14.63
C PRO A 55 -32.06 11.59 15.44
N SER A 56 -31.56 10.50 14.87
CA SER A 56 -31.54 9.20 15.53
C SER A 56 -30.13 8.81 15.93
N GLU A 57 -29.91 8.55 17.19
CA GLU A 57 -28.64 8.06 17.72
C GLU A 57 -28.31 6.65 17.24
N PHE A 58 -29.31 5.87 16.81
CA PHE A 58 -29.16 4.46 16.47
C PHE A 58 -28.75 4.17 15.01
N CYS A 59 -28.73 5.17 14.14
CA CYS A 59 -28.42 4.96 12.72
C CYS A 59 -27.55 6.07 12.11
N PRO A 60 -26.38 6.42 12.70
CA PRO A 60 -25.56 7.53 12.23
C PRO A 60 -25.06 7.35 10.80
N GLN A 61 -24.95 6.11 10.33
CA GLN A 61 -24.45 5.78 8.99
C GLN A 61 -25.40 6.14 7.85
N ARG A 62 -26.64 6.49 8.15
CA ARG A 62 -27.69 6.80 7.15
C ARG A 62 -28.08 8.26 7.12
N LEU A 63 -27.67 8.98 8.13
CA LEU A 63 -27.97 10.39 8.25
C LEU A 63 -26.82 11.18 7.66
N VAL A 64 -27.09 11.94 6.63
CA VAL A 64 -26.11 12.77 5.95
C VAL A 64 -26.54 14.22 5.96
N LYS A 65 -25.59 15.11 6.01
CA LYS A 65 -25.77 16.55 5.76
C LYS A 65 -24.64 17.01 4.84
N PRO A 66 -24.86 18.09 4.09
CA PRO A 66 -23.81 18.67 3.26
C PRO A 66 -22.57 18.97 4.09
N SER A 67 -21.39 18.65 3.55
CA SER A 67 -20.12 19.00 4.17
C SER A 67 -19.95 20.53 4.15
N THR A 68 -19.55 21.09 5.29
CA THR A 68 -19.21 22.50 5.42
C THR A 68 -17.70 22.75 5.32
N ILE A 69 -16.92 21.68 5.21
CA ILE A 69 -15.46 21.77 5.04
C ILE A 69 -15.10 21.52 3.58
N PRO A 70 -14.00 22.10 3.09
CA PRO A 70 -13.49 21.81 1.76
C PRO A 70 -13.23 20.31 1.56
N PRO A 71 -13.32 19.79 0.34
CA PRO A 71 -12.91 18.43 0.04
C PRO A 71 -11.42 18.25 0.34
N MET A 72 -11.03 17.02 0.69
CA MET A 72 -9.61 16.72 0.88
C MET A 72 -8.83 16.96 -0.40
N LEU A 73 -7.63 17.52 -0.22
CA LEU A 73 -6.69 17.71 -1.30
C LEU A 73 -6.30 16.33 -1.87
N ARG A 74 -6.37 16.19 -3.20
CA ARG A 74 -5.92 15.01 -3.93
C ARG A 74 -4.93 15.45 -4.99
N GLU A 75 -3.66 15.19 -4.74
CA GLU A 75 -2.57 15.52 -5.64
C GLU A 75 -1.69 14.29 -5.85
N ALA A 76 -1.31 14.03 -7.11
CA ALA A 76 -0.26 13.06 -7.40
C ALA A 76 1.09 13.64 -7.00
N ARG A 77 1.79 12.98 -6.10
CA ARG A 77 3.10 13.40 -5.62
C ARG A 77 4.12 12.28 -5.74
N LYS A 78 5.34 12.66 -6.06
CA LYS A 78 6.52 11.81 -5.99
C LYS A 78 7.28 12.22 -4.75
N VAL A 79 7.30 11.35 -3.75
CA VAL A 79 7.84 11.67 -2.43
C VAL A 79 8.77 10.57 -1.95
N GLY A 80 9.63 10.93 -1.00
CA GLY A 80 10.51 10.02 -0.31
C GLY A 80 11.92 9.93 -0.89
N LYS A 81 12.76 9.29 -0.09
CA LYS A 81 14.14 8.96 -0.42
C LYS A 81 14.41 7.52 0.01
N VAL A 82 15.07 6.76 -0.84
CA VAL A 82 15.53 5.42 -0.47
C VAL A 82 16.71 5.55 0.48
N ILE A 83 16.54 5.08 1.71
CA ILE A 83 17.57 5.11 2.75
C ILE A 83 18.25 3.76 2.96
N HIS A 84 17.62 2.68 2.47
CA HIS A 84 18.20 1.34 2.46
C HIS A 84 17.65 0.56 1.28
N ALA A 85 18.50 -0.23 0.64
CA ALA A 85 18.14 -1.11 -0.46
C ALA A 85 19.01 -2.37 -0.41
N GLU A 86 18.40 -3.53 -0.50
CA GLU A 86 19.13 -4.79 -0.46
C GLU A 86 18.46 -5.88 -1.30
N TYR A 87 19.26 -6.85 -1.73
CA TYR A 87 18.77 -8.10 -2.30
C TYR A 87 18.55 -9.11 -1.17
N LEU A 88 17.46 -9.87 -1.26
CA LEU A 88 17.07 -10.82 -0.24
C LEU A 88 17.18 -12.26 -0.76
N GLU A 89 17.62 -13.15 0.08
CA GLU A 89 17.59 -14.59 -0.22
C GLU A 89 16.17 -15.16 -0.06
N GLN A 90 15.42 -14.66 0.92
CA GLN A 90 14.05 -15.10 1.23
C GLN A 90 13.14 -13.91 1.56
N ASP A 91 11.83 -14.14 1.52
CA ASP A 91 10.86 -13.14 1.99
C ASP A 91 10.94 -13.04 3.52
N THR A 92 11.15 -11.81 4.00
CA THR A 92 11.32 -11.53 5.43
C THR A 92 10.05 -10.99 6.08
N MET A 93 9.05 -10.62 5.29
CA MET A 93 7.81 -10.03 5.79
C MET A 93 6.76 -11.09 6.07
N LYS A 94 6.26 -11.11 7.30
CA LYS A 94 5.11 -11.92 7.71
C LYS A 94 4.08 -11.02 8.37
N ASP A 95 2.89 -10.97 7.80
CA ASP A 95 1.75 -10.18 8.33
C ASP A 95 2.08 -8.70 8.59
N GLY A 96 2.94 -8.11 7.75
CA GLY A 96 3.36 -6.72 7.88
C GLY A 96 4.48 -6.49 8.90
N ILE A 97 5.06 -7.56 9.43
CA ILE A 97 6.22 -7.49 10.34
C ILE A 97 7.44 -8.06 9.62
N ASP A 98 8.48 -7.28 9.50
CA ASP A 98 9.76 -7.76 8.98
C ASP A 98 10.44 -8.65 10.03
N ALA A 99 10.78 -9.88 9.64
CA ALA A 99 11.46 -10.82 10.52
C ALA A 99 12.90 -10.42 10.85
N TYR A 100 13.47 -9.47 10.07
CA TYR A 100 14.85 -9.03 10.22
C TYR A 100 14.94 -7.57 10.67
N PHE A 101 16.05 -7.28 11.32
CA PHE A 101 16.44 -5.92 11.62
C PHE A 101 17.25 -5.37 10.45
N PHE A 102 17.07 -4.10 10.14
CA PHE A 102 17.90 -3.44 9.14
C PHE A 102 19.33 -3.34 9.63
N ASP A 103 20.26 -3.67 8.76
CA ASP A 103 21.69 -3.47 8.95
C ASP A 103 22.19 -2.55 7.83
N ALA A 104 22.67 -1.38 8.19
CA ALA A 104 23.14 -0.40 7.23
C ALA A 104 24.29 -0.92 6.36
N ALA A 105 25.09 -1.85 6.88
CA ALA A 105 26.19 -2.47 6.13
C ALA A 105 25.69 -3.32 4.94
N ASN A 106 24.47 -3.83 4.98
CA ASN A 106 23.87 -4.62 3.90
C ASN A 106 23.26 -3.76 2.79
N SER A 107 23.26 -2.45 2.94
CA SER A 107 22.65 -1.58 1.92
C SER A 107 23.48 -1.48 0.66
N ASN A 108 22.86 -1.77 -0.46
CA ASN A 108 23.45 -1.64 -1.79
C ASN A 108 23.21 -0.22 -2.34
N SER A 109 24.25 0.58 -2.40
CA SER A 109 24.16 1.99 -2.82
C SER A 109 23.77 2.18 -4.28
N ILE A 110 24.13 1.25 -5.16
CA ILE A 110 23.76 1.30 -6.59
C ILE A 110 22.26 1.05 -6.74
N LEU A 111 21.74 0.05 -6.04
CA LEU A 111 20.30 -0.25 -6.04
C LEU A 111 19.51 0.90 -5.40
N ALA A 112 19.99 1.48 -4.31
CA ALA A 112 19.36 2.62 -3.67
C ALA A 112 19.27 3.84 -4.61
N ALA A 113 20.36 4.15 -5.31
CA ALA A 113 20.37 5.23 -6.28
C ALA A 113 19.41 4.99 -7.46
N ALA A 114 19.37 3.78 -8.00
CA ALA A 114 18.43 3.42 -9.06
C ALA A 114 16.96 3.51 -8.62
N ALA A 115 16.68 3.11 -7.38
CA ALA A 115 15.34 3.22 -6.80
C ALA A 115 14.96 4.68 -6.48
N ASP A 116 15.89 5.54 -6.11
CA ASP A 116 15.66 6.98 -5.97
C ASP A 116 15.24 7.62 -7.31
N GLU A 117 15.85 7.24 -8.42
CA GLU A 117 15.46 7.70 -9.74
C GLU A 117 14.04 7.23 -10.12
N LEU A 118 13.64 6.02 -9.70
CA LEU A 118 12.27 5.55 -9.82
C LEU A 118 11.31 6.43 -9.03
N LEU A 119 11.60 6.74 -7.75
CA LEU A 119 10.74 7.57 -6.90
C LEU A 119 10.56 8.98 -7.47
N LYS A 120 11.60 9.55 -8.07
CA LYS A 120 11.50 10.83 -8.78
C LYS A 120 10.74 10.71 -10.11
N GLY A 121 10.53 9.50 -10.60
CA GLY A 121 9.92 9.19 -11.90
C GLY A 121 10.80 9.54 -13.09
N GLU A 122 12.10 9.57 -12.89
CA GLU A 122 13.09 9.84 -13.92
C GLU A 122 13.41 8.58 -14.73
N LYS A 123 13.48 7.43 -14.03
CA LYS A 123 13.81 6.14 -14.67
C LYS A 123 12.96 5.01 -14.11
N LYS A 124 12.92 3.92 -14.85
CA LYS A 124 12.33 2.65 -14.42
C LYS A 124 13.38 1.86 -13.64
N LEU A 125 12.96 1.20 -12.57
CA LEU A 125 13.77 0.20 -11.89
C LEU A 125 13.49 -1.17 -12.53
N THR A 126 14.52 -1.76 -13.13
CA THR A 126 14.42 -3.11 -13.68
C THR A 126 14.87 -4.12 -12.64
N ILE A 127 13.96 -5.05 -12.30
CA ILE A 127 14.23 -6.13 -11.36
C ILE A 127 14.40 -7.42 -12.16
N PRO A 128 15.54 -8.09 -12.10
CA PRO A 128 15.76 -9.36 -12.79
C PRO A 128 14.79 -10.45 -12.31
N ALA A 129 14.51 -11.44 -13.17
CA ALA A 129 13.72 -12.59 -12.79
C ALA A 129 14.33 -13.32 -11.59
N ASN A 130 13.49 -13.94 -10.78
CA ASN A 130 13.89 -14.68 -9.57
C ASN A 130 14.68 -13.86 -8.54
N THR A 131 14.53 -12.55 -8.59
CA THR A 131 15.19 -11.63 -7.67
C THR A 131 14.20 -11.15 -6.63
N LYS A 132 14.61 -11.16 -5.37
CA LYS A 132 13.90 -10.53 -4.26
C LYS A 132 14.70 -9.34 -3.79
N LEU A 133 14.05 -8.22 -3.60
CA LEU A 133 14.68 -7.02 -3.08
C LEU A 133 13.76 -6.32 -2.07
N ARG A 134 14.37 -5.53 -1.22
CA ARG A 134 13.70 -4.67 -0.27
C ARG A 134 14.23 -3.25 -0.38
N LEU A 135 13.32 -2.30 -0.36
CA LEU A 135 13.61 -0.87 -0.32
C LEU A 135 12.98 -0.28 0.94
N LEU A 136 13.74 0.49 1.69
CA LEU A 136 13.22 1.31 2.76
C LEU A 136 13.22 2.77 2.29
N VAL A 137 12.02 3.33 2.24
CA VAL A 137 11.79 4.70 1.77
C VAL A 137 11.41 5.59 2.95
N ASP A 138 12.17 6.63 3.17
CA ASP A 138 11.85 7.68 4.13
C ASP A 138 11.06 8.79 3.42
N LEU A 139 9.82 8.97 3.80
CA LEU A 139 8.93 9.97 3.20
C LEU A 139 9.18 11.39 3.72
N LYS A 140 9.97 11.56 4.79
CA LYS A 140 10.29 12.82 5.47
C LYS A 140 9.11 13.53 6.13
N ASP A 141 7.89 13.09 5.88
CA ASP A 141 6.67 13.66 6.42
C ASP A 141 5.59 12.59 6.59
N TYR A 142 4.48 12.94 7.23
CA TYR A 142 3.32 12.08 7.38
C TYR A 142 2.34 12.32 6.23
N TYR A 143 1.94 11.23 5.58
CA TYR A 143 1.00 11.27 4.47
C TYR A 143 -0.19 10.35 4.72
N CYS A 144 -1.40 10.85 4.43
CA CYS A 144 -2.54 10.01 4.11
C CYS A 144 -2.57 9.88 2.59
N ALA A 145 -2.19 8.73 2.07
CA ALA A 145 -1.96 8.59 0.63
C ALA A 145 -2.39 7.22 0.10
N PHE A 146 -2.75 7.22 -1.17
CA PHE A 146 -2.92 6.02 -1.97
C PHE A 146 -1.66 5.80 -2.80
N VAL A 147 -1.28 4.53 -2.95
CA VAL A 147 -0.12 4.16 -3.77
C VAL A 147 -0.56 3.86 -5.19
N SER A 148 0.18 4.43 -6.13
CA SER A 148 0.09 4.05 -7.55
C SER A 148 1.40 3.42 -8.00
N LEU A 149 1.32 2.25 -8.63
CA LEU A 149 2.46 1.56 -9.22
C LEU A 149 2.21 1.32 -10.71
N ASN A 150 3.16 1.74 -11.54
CA ASN A 150 3.15 1.41 -12.95
C ASN A 150 4.18 0.33 -13.23
N THR A 151 3.73 -0.83 -13.69
CA THR A 151 4.57 -2.00 -13.90
C THR A 151 4.59 -2.43 -15.36
N SER A 152 5.67 -3.10 -15.76
CA SER A 152 5.79 -3.75 -17.06
C SER A 152 6.36 -5.15 -16.85
N ASN A 153 5.78 -6.15 -17.50
CA ASN A 153 6.12 -7.56 -17.31
C ASN A 153 5.85 -8.04 -15.87
N GLY A 154 6.65 -8.96 -15.35
CA GLY A 154 6.58 -9.42 -13.97
C GLY A 154 5.40 -10.31 -13.64
N ALA A 155 4.85 -11.07 -14.63
CA ALA A 155 3.88 -12.12 -14.31
C ALA A 155 4.41 -13.01 -13.18
N GLU A 156 3.50 -13.44 -12.29
CA GLU A 156 3.81 -14.28 -11.13
C GLU A 156 4.70 -13.63 -10.06
N SER A 157 5.04 -12.34 -10.23
CA SER A 157 5.74 -11.60 -9.18
C SER A 157 4.75 -11.01 -8.17
N LYS A 158 5.28 -10.63 -7.01
CA LYS A 158 4.56 -9.93 -5.95
C LYS A 158 5.31 -8.67 -5.57
N ILE A 159 4.62 -7.55 -5.53
CA ILE A 159 5.12 -6.29 -5.00
C ILE A 159 4.34 -6.00 -3.73
N SER A 160 5.04 -5.80 -2.63
CA SER A 160 4.44 -5.47 -1.34
C SER A 160 4.81 -4.04 -0.97
N VAL A 161 3.83 -3.23 -0.63
CA VAL A 161 4.06 -1.87 -0.14
C VAL A 161 3.49 -1.77 1.25
N TYR A 162 4.35 -1.52 2.21
CA TYR A 162 4.00 -1.44 3.63
C TYR A 162 4.29 -0.05 4.18
N TRP A 163 3.46 0.39 5.10
CA TRP A 163 3.52 1.68 5.76
C TRP A 163 3.81 1.52 7.24
N SER A 164 4.66 2.37 7.77
CA SER A 164 4.91 2.48 9.19
C SER A 164 5.26 3.92 9.54
N GLU A 165 4.81 4.39 10.70
CA GLU A 165 5.18 5.71 11.21
C GLU A 165 6.65 5.81 11.63
N GLY A 166 7.33 4.70 11.77
CA GLY A 166 8.73 4.61 12.16
C GLY A 166 9.13 3.16 12.38
N LEU A 167 10.41 2.95 12.58
CA LEU A 167 10.96 1.64 12.87
C LEU A 167 11.06 1.41 14.39
N TYR A 168 11.08 0.15 14.79
CA TYR A 168 11.02 -0.27 16.19
C TYR A 168 12.36 -0.83 16.64
N LEU A 169 12.73 -0.50 17.85
CA LEU A 169 13.90 -1.08 18.51
C LEU A 169 13.69 -2.58 18.74
N LYS A 170 14.80 -3.30 18.85
CA LYS A 170 14.74 -4.71 19.23
C LYS A 170 14.14 -4.84 20.63
N SER A 171 13.13 -5.69 20.75
CA SER A 171 12.51 -6.01 22.03
C SER A 171 12.08 -7.47 22.05
N GLU A 172 12.08 -8.08 23.22
CA GLU A 172 11.54 -9.43 23.45
C GLU A 172 10.02 -9.43 23.41
N SER A 173 9.39 -8.28 23.63
CA SER A 173 7.94 -8.12 23.59
C SER A 173 7.48 -7.46 22.30
N ILE A 174 6.53 -8.10 21.61
CA ILE A 174 5.85 -7.50 20.45
C ILE A 174 4.99 -6.28 20.82
N TRP A 175 4.67 -6.13 22.10
CA TRP A 175 3.90 -5.00 22.63
C TRP A 175 4.79 -3.79 22.92
N ASP A 176 6.10 -3.97 22.95
CA ASP A 176 7.01 -2.84 23.09
C ASP A 176 7.06 -2.07 21.78
N GLN A 177 6.62 -0.81 21.86
CA GLN A 177 6.52 0.09 20.72
C GLN A 177 7.63 1.17 20.72
N SER A 178 8.71 0.90 21.41
CA SER A 178 9.86 1.82 21.48
C SER A 178 10.49 1.99 20.10
N LYS A 179 10.62 3.23 19.66
CA LYS A 179 11.12 3.58 18.32
C LYS A 179 12.53 4.22 18.38
N GLY A 180 12.94 4.74 19.54
CA GLY A 180 14.20 5.48 19.69
C GLY A 180 14.24 6.71 18.75
N ASN A 181 15.42 7.03 18.25
CA ASN A 181 15.58 8.11 17.28
C ASN A 181 14.94 7.71 15.93
N ARG A 182 13.89 8.40 15.54
CA ARG A 182 13.11 8.06 14.32
C ARG A 182 13.86 8.29 13.02
N ASN A 183 14.93 9.07 13.03
CA ASN A 183 15.77 9.33 11.85
C ASN A 183 16.79 8.21 11.59
N GLU A 184 16.91 7.25 12.51
CA GLU A 184 17.82 6.12 12.39
C GLU A 184 17.05 4.85 12.02
N TYR A 185 17.62 4.04 11.14
CA TYR A 185 17.03 2.77 10.74
C TYR A 185 17.90 1.55 11.08
N ASP A 186 19.19 1.76 11.29
CA ASP A 186 20.15 0.70 11.60
C ASP A 186 19.80 -0.02 12.90
N GLY A 187 19.87 -1.34 12.89
CA GLY A 187 19.50 -2.19 14.03
C GLY A 187 18.01 -2.19 14.38
N LYS A 188 17.14 -1.63 13.54
CA LYS A 188 15.69 -1.55 13.79
C LYS A 188 14.88 -2.44 12.90
N GLN A 189 13.67 -2.74 13.33
CA GLN A 189 12.71 -3.61 12.67
C GLN A 189 11.54 -2.81 12.12
N PHE A 190 11.07 -3.18 10.92
CA PHE A 190 9.84 -2.66 10.36
C PHE A 190 8.63 -3.40 10.97
N ARG A 191 7.62 -2.65 11.36
CA ARG A 191 6.31 -3.17 11.76
C ARG A 191 5.25 -2.27 11.17
N GLY A 192 4.55 -2.74 10.17
CA GLY A 192 3.57 -1.94 9.45
C GLY A 192 2.52 -2.76 8.75
N LEU A 193 1.61 -2.08 8.10
CA LEU A 193 0.54 -2.65 7.30
C LEU A 193 0.65 -2.15 5.87
N GLY A 194 0.18 -2.92 4.92
CA GLY A 194 0.24 -2.51 3.54
C GLY A 194 -0.50 -3.44 2.59
N ASP A 195 -0.27 -3.20 1.33
CA ASP A 195 -0.99 -3.81 0.22
C ASP A 195 -0.06 -4.65 -0.64
N TRP A 196 -0.66 -5.56 -1.36
CA TRP A 196 0.02 -6.46 -2.28
C TRP A 196 -0.47 -6.22 -3.70
N PHE A 197 0.47 -6.19 -4.63
CA PHE A 197 0.23 -6.00 -6.04
C PHE A 197 0.81 -7.19 -6.82
N TYR A 198 -0.01 -7.78 -7.68
CA TYR A 198 0.36 -8.92 -8.50
C TYR A 198 0.26 -8.53 -9.98
N PRO A 199 1.40 -8.22 -10.65
CA PRO A 199 1.43 -7.91 -12.07
C PRO A 199 0.94 -9.06 -12.95
N ASP A 200 0.31 -8.73 -14.07
CA ASP A 200 -0.22 -9.68 -15.05
C ASP A 200 0.75 -9.99 -16.21
N GLY A 201 1.93 -9.41 -16.18
CA GLY A 201 2.91 -9.55 -17.25
C GLY A 201 2.71 -8.63 -18.45
N ALA A 202 1.71 -7.76 -18.43
CA ALA A 202 1.48 -6.81 -19.51
C ALA A 202 2.60 -5.76 -19.58
N LYS A 203 2.70 -5.09 -20.74
CA LYS A 203 3.74 -4.07 -20.98
C LYS A 203 3.54 -2.80 -20.16
N ASN A 204 2.34 -2.55 -19.72
CA ASN A 204 2.00 -1.36 -18.95
C ASN A 204 0.74 -1.64 -18.14
N THR A 205 0.89 -1.75 -16.85
CA THR A 205 -0.23 -1.99 -15.92
C THR A 205 -0.13 -0.99 -14.77
N LEU A 206 -1.18 -0.18 -14.63
CA LEU A 206 -1.33 0.73 -13.49
C LEU A 206 -2.09 -0.01 -12.39
N MET A 207 -1.51 -0.04 -11.21
CA MET A 207 -2.11 -0.55 -9.99
C MET A 207 -2.24 0.60 -9.00
N GLU A 208 -3.43 0.81 -8.49
CA GLU A 208 -3.76 1.88 -7.54
C GLU A 208 -4.54 1.30 -6.37
N THR A 209 -4.22 1.76 -5.17
CA THR A 209 -5.09 1.55 -4.00
C THR A 209 -6.20 2.60 -4.00
N VAL A 210 -7.40 2.22 -3.63
CA VAL A 210 -8.61 3.07 -3.57
C VAL A 210 -9.30 2.96 -2.22
#